data_8388f2eedd5f0b33e2d5e4f4693f6ee5
#
_entry.id   8388f2eedd5f0b33e2d5e4f4693f6ee5
#
_cell.length_a   1.000
_cell.length_b   1.000
_cell.length_c   1.000
_cell.angle_alpha   90.00
_cell.angle_beta   90.00
_cell.angle_gamma   90.00
#
_symmetry.space_group_name_H-M   'P 1'
#
loop_
_entity.id
_entity.type
_entity.pdbx_description
1 polymer ?
#
loop_
_entity_poly.entity_id
_entity_poly.type
_entity_poly.pdbx_seq_one_letter_code
_entity_poly.pdbx_strand_id
1 'polypeptide(L)'
;ALVRSAALRAGGGGRVARELGGVLVPPDTRDPALRRLRNVVEEMAIAAGVSVPEIYVLPHEQSINAFAAGWSTSDAAIAVTQGALDRLNRDELQGVIGHEFSHIVNGDMRLNIRLIGLLFGILFLSIIGRNLMVFGGGHGGRGGRDNRNPIPLIGIALLIAGGVGVLVGRIIQ
;
A
#
# COMPACT_ATOMS: atom_id res chain seq x y z
N ALA A 1 3.12 -14.54 0.32
CA ALA A 1 1.97 -13.65 0.15
C ALA A 1 0.91 -13.89 1.23
N LEU A 2 0.45 -15.14 1.46
CA LEU A 2 -0.59 -15.49 2.46
C LEU A 2 -0.19 -15.14 3.90
N VAL A 3 1.06 -15.35 4.30
CA VAL A 3 1.57 -15.04 5.65
C VAL A 3 1.61 -13.51 5.88
N ARG A 4 1.96 -12.73 4.87
CA ARG A 4 1.99 -11.27 4.96
C ARG A 4 0.57 -10.67 5.03
N SER A 5 -0.39 -11.21 4.28
CA SER A 5 -1.78 -10.75 4.35
C SER A 5 -2.46 -11.12 5.66
N ALA A 6 -2.14 -12.29 6.26
CA ALA A 6 -2.62 -12.66 7.58
C ALA A 6 -2.01 -11.77 8.69
N ALA A 7 -0.74 -11.41 8.56
CA ALA A 7 -0.06 -10.50 9.48
C ALA A 7 -0.60 -9.05 9.39
N LEU A 8 -0.95 -8.57 8.19
CA LEU A 8 -1.60 -7.27 8.00
C LEU A 8 -3.01 -7.25 8.61
N ARG A 9 -3.75 -8.37 8.57
CA ARG A 9 -5.05 -8.51 9.23
C ARG A 9 -4.96 -8.39 10.76
N ALA A 10 -3.87 -8.86 11.36
CA ALA A 10 -3.67 -8.82 12.82
C ALA A 10 -3.29 -7.43 13.37
N GLY A 11 -2.96 -6.46 12.51
CA GLY A 11 -2.48 -5.14 12.93
C GLY A 11 -3.26 -3.94 12.41
N GLY A 12 -4.33 -4.15 11.63
CA GLY A 12 -5.17 -3.08 11.08
C GLY A 12 -4.42 -2.07 10.20
N GLY A 13 -5.05 -0.91 9.98
CA GLY A 13 -4.49 0.17 9.17
C GLY A 13 -3.22 0.79 9.76
N GLY A 14 -3.13 0.86 11.07
CA GLY A 14 -1.97 1.41 11.77
C GLY A 14 -0.67 0.63 11.51
N ARG A 15 -0.76 -0.67 11.25
CA ARG A 15 0.40 -1.46 10.85
C ARG A 15 0.92 -1.07 9.48
N VAL A 16 0.01 -0.85 8.52
CA VAL A 16 0.38 -0.39 7.18
C VAL A 16 1.10 0.95 7.25
N ALA A 17 0.56 1.90 8.02
CA ALA A 17 1.18 3.21 8.21
C ALA A 17 2.60 3.10 8.81
N ARG A 18 2.78 2.27 9.85
CA ARG A 18 4.10 2.04 10.48
C ARG A 18 5.10 1.36 9.53
N GLU A 19 4.67 0.38 8.73
CA GLU A 19 5.55 -0.29 7.75
C GLU A 19 6.04 0.67 6.66
N LEU A 20 5.28 1.74 6.39
CA LEU A 20 5.67 2.84 5.49
C LEU A 20 6.50 3.93 6.18
N GLY A 21 6.89 3.74 7.43
CA GLY A 21 7.68 4.72 8.21
C GLY A 21 6.84 5.78 8.92
N GLY A 22 5.54 5.55 9.04
CA GLY A 22 4.64 6.45 9.76
C GLY A 22 4.88 6.46 11.26
N VAL A 23 4.88 7.66 11.83
CA VAL A 23 4.97 7.92 13.27
C VAL A 23 3.58 8.25 13.78
N LEU A 24 3.14 7.57 14.84
CA LEU A 24 1.83 7.81 15.45
C LEU A 24 1.76 9.22 16.06
N VAL A 25 0.69 9.93 15.79
CA VAL A 25 0.42 11.25 16.39
C VAL A 25 -0.22 11.05 17.77
N PRO A 26 0.46 11.47 18.86
CA PRO A 26 -0.09 11.33 20.19
C PRO A 26 -1.38 12.16 20.39
N PRO A 27 -2.33 11.70 21.21
CA PRO A 27 -3.54 12.45 21.52
C PRO A 27 -3.29 13.80 22.17
N ASP A 28 -2.25 13.90 22.96
CA ASP A 28 -1.86 15.06 23.77
C ASP A 28 -0.72 15.88 23.14
N THR A 29 -0.52 15.74 21.81
CA THR A 29 0.56 16.46 21.11
C THR A 29 0.47 17.97 21.32
N ARG A 30 1.63 18.59 21.56
CA ARG A 30 1.76 20.06 21.70
C ARG A 30 2.20 20.74 20.39
N ASP A 31 2.61 19.97 19.41
CA ASP A 31 2.99 20.49 18.11
C ASP A 31 1.78 21.08 17.38
N PRO A 32 1.83 22.37 16.97
CA PRO A 32 0.69 23.04 16.33
C PRO A 32 0.25 22.38 15.01
N ALA A 33 1.19 21.85 14.21
CA ALA A 33 0.87 21.20 12.94
C ALA A 33 0.17 19.85 13.17
N LEU A 34 0.66 19.06 14.13
CA LEU A 34 0.05 17.80 14.50
C LEU A 34 -1.30 17.98 15.17
N ARG A 35 -1.48 19.04 15.99
CA ARG A 35 -2.78 19.39 16.56
C ARG A 35 -3.78 19.79 15.48
N ARG A 36 -3.35 20.59 14.49
CA ARG A 36 -4.19 20.95 13.36
C ARG A 36 -4.67 19.70 12.60
N LEU A 37 -3.76 18.77 12.28
CA LEU A 37 -4.12 17.51 11.65
C LEU A 37 -5.13 16.73 12.48
N ARG A 38 -4.84 16.57 13.77
CA ARG A 38 -5.71 15.83 14.68
C ARG A 38 -7.12 16.42 14.75
N ASN A 39 -7.24 17.75 14.91
CA ASN A 39 -8.53 18.43 14.95
C ASN A 39 -9.33 18.20 13.67
N VAL A 40 -8.68 18.29 12.49
CA VAL A 40 -9.33 18.03 11.20
C VAL A 40 -9.82 16.59 11.11
N VAL A 41 -9.01 15.62 11.52
CA VAL A 41 -9.40 14.20 11.49
C VAL A 41 -10.54 13.91 12.46
N GLU A 42 -10.51 14.47 13.66
CA GLU A 42 -11.57 14.32 14.67
C GLU A 42 -12.90 14.94 14.19
N GLU A 43 -12.87 16.13 13.61
CA GLU A 43 -14.03 16.78 13.01
C GLU A 43 -14.64 15.94 11.88
N MET A 44 -13.79 15.41 11.00
CA MET A 44 -14.25 14.55 9.91
C MET A 44 -14.82 13.21 10.41
N ALA A 45 -14.25 12.62 11.46
CA ALA A 45 -14.77 11.41 12.09
C ALA A 45 -16.17 11.63 12.67
N ILE A 46 -16.37 12.76 13.36
CA ILE A 46 -17.69 13.18 13.89
C ILE A 46 -18.69 13.38 12.75
N ALA A 47 -18.30 14.11 11.70
CA ALA A 47 -19.16 14.38 10.56
C ALA A 47 -19.55 13.11 9.80
N ALA A 48 -18.64 12.13 9.70
CA ALA A 48 -18.86 10.86 9.05
C ALA A 48 -19.56 9.80 9.91
N GLY A 49 -19.72 10.05 11.21
CA GLY A 49 -20.33 9.12 12.16
C GLY A 49 -19.51 7.84 12.39
N VAL A 50 -18.18 7.94 12.30
CA VAL A 50 -17.25 6.83 12.52
C VAL A 50 -16.33 7.10 13.70
N SER A 51 -15.69 6.06 14.23
CA SER A 51 -14.66 6.23 15.27
C SER A 51 -13.45 6.96 14.69
N VAL A 52 -12.79 7.79 15.53
CA VAL A 52 -11.57 8.49 15.14
C VAL A 52 -10.50 7.45 14.78
N PRO A 53 -9.97 7.45 13.54
CA PRO A 53 -8.92 6.54 13.13
C PRO A 53 -7.58 6.85 13.81
N GLU A 54 -6.67 5.89 13.85
CA GLU A 54 -5.29 6.17 14.22
C GLU A 54 -4.65 7.15 13.22
N ILE A 55 -3.93 8.15 13.72
CA ILE A 55 -3.35 9.22 12.90
C ILE A 55 -1.84 9.06 12.86
N TYR A 56 -1.27 9.01 11.65
CA TYR A 56 0.15 8.86 11.41
C TYR A 56 0.69 10.01 10.55
N VAL A 57 1.95 10.36 10.76
CA VAL A 57 2.71 11.23 9.87
C VAL A 57 3.88 10.48 9.30
N LEU A 58 4.15 10.67 8.00
CA LEU A 58 5.32 10.15 7.28
C LEU A 58 6.39 11.26 7.23
N PRO A 59 7.32 11.31 8.21
CA PRO A 59 8.21 12.46 8.38
C PRO A 59 9.25 12.61 7.26
N HIS A 60 9.54 11.51 6.55
CA HIS A 60 10.55 11.50 5.48
C HIS A 60 9.96 11.78 4.09
N GLU A 61 8.62 11.86 3.98
CA GLU A 61 7.93 12.10 2.72
C GLU A 61 7.60 13.58 2.53
N GLN A 62 8.23 14.21 1.52
CA GLN A 62 8.05 15.63 1.22
C GLN A 62 7.01 15.91 0.13
N SER A 63 6.45 14.89 -0.50
CA SER A 63 5.31 15.02 -1.43
C SER A 63 4.05 15.43 -0.66
N ILE A 64 3.07 16.04 -1.34
CA ILE A 64 1.74 16.28 -0.77
C ILE A 64 0.92 15.02 -1.01
N ASN A 65 0.71 14.23 0.05
CA ASN A 65 -0.07 13.01 -0.04
C ASN A 65 -0.70 12.65 1.31
N ALA A 66 -1.79 11.88 1.27
CA ALA A 66 -2.41 11.21 2.39
C ALA A 66 -2.98 9.87 1.93
N PHE A 67 -3.23 8.96 2.85
CA PHE A 67 -3.97 7.74 2.54
C PHE A 67 -4.68 7.20 3.78
N ALA A 68 -5.80 6.51 3.53
CA ALA A 68 -6.49 5.71 4.52
C ALA A 68 -6.16 4.22 4.32
N ALA A 69 -5.92 3.51 5.43
CA ALA A 69 -5.67 2.08 5.43
C ALA A 69 -6.50 1.41 6.53
N GLY A 70 -6.90 0.16 6.32
CA GLY A 70 -7.67 -0.62 7.27
C GLY A 70 -8.51 -1.69 6.58
N TRP A 71 -9.10 -2.58 7.38
CA TRP A 71 -10.02 -3.62 6.92
C TRP A 71 -11.48 -3.26 7.18
N SER A 72 -11.70 -2.35 8.13
CA SER A 72 -12.99 -1.87 8.58
C SER A 72 -12.87 -0.44 9.09
N THR A 73 -13.98 0.21 9.34
CA THR A 73 -14.01 1.54 9.96
C THR A 73 -13.42 1.55 11.37
N SER A 74 -13.46 0.41 12.08
CA SER A 74 -12.98 0.29 13.46
C SER A 74 -11.47 0.10 13.59
N ASP A 75 -10.78 -0.32 12.52
CA ASP A 75 -9.32 -0.50 12.48
C ASP A 75 -8.65 0.42 11.46
N ALA A 76 -9.36 1.47 11.06
CA ALA A 76 -8.86 2.46 10.12
C ALA A 76 -7.71 3.29 10.71
N ALA A 77 -6.76 3.61 9.86
CA ALA A 77 -5.71 4.58 10.12
C ALA A 77 -5.61 5.57 8.95
N ILE A 78 -5.31 6.81 9.25
CA ILE A 78 -4.98 7.84 8.27
C ILE A 78 -3.52 8.20 8.42
N ALA A 79 -2.81 8.21 7.32
CA ALA A 79 -1.42 8.66 7.26
C ALA A 79 -1.31 9.87 6.34
N VAL A 80 -0.57 10.89 6.79
CA VAL A 80 -0.33 12.14 6.07
C VAL A 80 1.16 12.37 5.96
N THR A 81 1.63 12.81 4.81
CA THR A 81 3.04 13.13 4.61
C THR A 81 3.44 14.44 5.29
N GLN A 82 4.73 14.57 5.64
CA GLN A 82 5.27 15.83 6.18
C GLN A 82 5.04 16.97 5.20
N GLY A 83 5.26 16.73 3.89
CA GLY A 83 5.05 17.74 2.86
C GLY A 83 3.61 18.26 2.78
N ALA A 84 2.61 17.43 3.08
CA ALA A 84 1.21 17.86 3.16
C ALA A 84 0.98 18.74 4.39
N LEU A 85 1.53 18.37 5.55
CA LEU A 85 1.43 19.18 6.76
C LEU A 85 2.07 20.55 6.64
N ASP A 86 3.21 20.64 5.95
CA ASP A 86 3.99 21.87 5.83
C ASP A 86 3.39 22.84 4.82
N ARG A 87 2.75 22.33 3.76
CA ARG A 87 2.32 23.14 2.61
C ARG A 87 0.82 23.42 2.57
N LEU A 88 0.00 22.53 3.12
CA LEU A 88 -1.46 22.71 3.10
C LEU A 88 -1.91 23.56 4.28
N ASN A 89 -2.79 24.52 3.99
CA ASN A 89 -3.53 25.20 5.02
C ASN A 89 -4.61 24.28 5.64
N ARG A 90 -5.37 24.78 6.63
CA ARG A 90 -6.35 23.95 7.33
C ARG A 90 -7.46 23.42 6.41
N ASP A 91 -7.96 24.28 5.52
CA ASP A 91 -9.11 23.96 4.66
C ASP A 91 -8.69 22.99 3.54
N GLU A 92 -7.49 23.18 2.98
CA GLU A 92 -6.90 22.26 2.01
C GLU A 92 -6.63 20.89 2.63
N LEU A 93 -6.08 20.86 3.84
CA LEU A 93 -5.88 19.63 4.60
C LEU A 93 -7.22 18.93 4.89
N GLN A 94 -8.25 19.68 5.25
CA GLN A 94 -9.60 19.16 5.47
C GLN A 94 -10.18 18.54 4.18
N GLY A 95 -9.96 19.16 3.03
CA GLY A 95 -10.37 18.60 1.73
C GLY A 95 -9.70 17.25 1.45
N VAL A 96 -8.39 17.15 1.66
CA VAL A 96 -7.64 15.91 1.49
C VAL A 96 -8.12 14.83 2.48
N ILE A 97 -8.23 15.17 3.75
CA ILE A 97 -8.71 14.23 4.78
C ILE A 97 -10.16 13.82 4.52
N GLY A 98 -11.03 14.72 4.06
CA GLY A 98 -12.40 14.41 3.68
C GLY A 98 -12.47 13.39 2.54
N HIS A 99 -11.56 13.49 1.58
CA HIS A 99 -11.43 12.49 0.52
C HIS A 99 -11.06 11.11 1.10
N GLU A 100 -10.08 11.04 1.99
CA GLU A 100 -9.69 9.78 2.64
C GLU A 100 -10.81 9.20 3.51
N PHE A 101 -11.58 10.05 4.20
CA PHE A 101 -12.76 9.60 4.95
C PHE A 101 -13.84 8.98 4.06
N SER A 102 -13.97 9.44 2.81
CA SER A 102 -14.91 8.81 1.87
C SER A 102 -14.54 7.34 1.62
N HIS A 103 -13.26 7.01 1.55
CA HIS A 103 -12.78 5.63 1.42
C HIS A 103 -13.02 4.80 2.69
N ILE A 104 -12.91 5.42 3.87
CA ILE A 104 -13.22 4.75 5.15
C ILE A 104 -14.70 4.39 5.21
N VAL A 105 -15.58 5.34 4.94
CA VAL A 105 -17.04 5.16 5.01
C VAL A 105 -17.54 4.17 3.97
N ASN A 106 -17.03 4.26 2.73
CA ASN A 106 -17.43 3.38 1.63
C ASN A 106 -16.81 1.97 1.72
N GLY A 107 -15.84 1.75 2.63
CA GLY A 107 -15.17 0.46 2.77
C GLY A 107 -14.17 0.12 1.65
N ASP A 108 -13.77 1.11 0.86
CA ASP A 108 -12.86 0.94 -0.30
C ASP A 108 -11.43 0.61 0.12
N MET A 109 -11.05 0.86 1.36
CA MET A 109 -9.74 0.54 1.91
C MET A 109 -9.33 -0.92 1.67
N ARG A 110 -10.30 -1.86 1.75
CA ARG A 110 -10.07 -3.28 1.47
C ARG A 110 -9.68 -3.53 0.01
N LEU A 111 -10.25 -2.75 -0.91
CA LEU A 111 -9.97 -2.87 -2.33
C LEU A 111 -8.51 -2.45 -2.61
N ASN A 112 -8.08 -1.33 -2.05
CA ASN A 112 -6.71 -0.84 -2.20
C ASN A 112 -5.68 -1.86 -1.69
N ILE A 113 -5.90 -2.46 -0.51
CA ILE A 113 -5.01 -3.50 0.02
C ILE A 113 -4.99 -4.74 -0.88
N ARG A 114 -6.13 -5.17 -1.44
CA ARG A 114 -6.20 -6.29 -2.38
C ARG A 114 -5.48 -5.99 -3.69
N LEU A 115 -5.63 -4.78 -4.23
CA LEU A 115 -4.94 -4.35 -5.45
C LEU A 115 -3.42 -4.29 -5.25
N ILE A 116 -2.97 -3.73 -4.14
CA ILE A 116 -1.55 -3.71 -3.76
C ILE A 116 -1.02 -5.15 -3.65
N GLY A 117 -1.75 -6.05 -2.97
CA GLY A 117 -1.38 -7.45 -2.85
C GLY A 117 -1.31 -8.17 -4.19
N LEU A 118 -2.24 -7.89 -5.10
CA LEU A 118 -2.25 -8.42 -6.46
C LEU A 118 -1.05 -7.93 -7.26
N LEU A 119 -0.77 -6.61 -7.24
CA LEU A 119 0.38 -6.02 -7.93
C LEU A 119 1.70 -6.58 -7.43
N PHE A 120 1.88 -6.70 -6.11
CA PHE A 120 3.07 -7.34 -5.54
C PHE A 120 3.18 -8.82 -5.95
N GLY A 121 2.05 -9.55 -5.99
CA GLY A 121 2.02 -10.94 -6.45
C GLY A 121 2.50 -11.06 -7.90
N ILE A 122 2.04 -10.20 -8.78
CA ILE A 122 2.42 -10.15 -10.19
C ILE A 122 3.90 -9.79 -10.36
N LEU A 123 4.38 -8.78 -9.64
CA LEU A 123 5.80 -8.39 -9.64
C LEU A 123 6.69 -9.53 -9.12
N PHE A 124 6.28 -10.20 -8.06
CA PHE A 124 7.00 -11.33 -7.49
C PHE A 124 7.11 -12.50 -8.49
N LEU A 125 6.01 -12.83 -9.18
CA LEU A 125 6.01 -13.83 -10.26
C LEU A 125 6.93 -13.44 -11.41
N SER A 126 6.96 -12.17 -11.79
CA SER A 126 7.87 -11.65 -12.83
C SER A 126 9.35 -11.80 -12.43
N ILE A 127 9.67 -11.50 -11.18
CA ILE A 127 11.04 -11.62 -10.63
C ILE A 127 11.46 -13.11 -10.61
N ILE A 128 10.59 -14.01 -10.15
CA ILE A 128 10.85 -15.45 -10.13
C ILE A 128 11.02 -15.96 -11.56
N GLY A 129 10.12 -15.59 -12.49
CA GLY A 129 10.21 -15.99 -13.89
C GLY A 129 11.54 -15.58 -14.51
N ARG A 130 11.98 -14.34 -14.28
CA ARG A 130 13.29 -13.85 -14.75
C ARG A 130 14.46 -14.62 -14.14
N ASN A 131 14.42 -14.88 -12.85
CA ASN A 131 15.47 -15.65 -12.17
C ASN A 131 15.53 -17.09 -12.67
N LEU A 132 14.40 -17.75 -12.88
CA LEU A 132 14.35 -19.09 -13.47
C LEU A 132 14.92 -19.14 -14.89
N MET A 133 14.70 -18.09 -15.71
CA MET A 133 15.33 -18.00 -17.04
C MET A 133 16.85 -17.85 -16.95
N VAL A 134 17.32 -16.97 -16.06
CA VAL A 134 18.75 -16.68 -15.93
C VAL A 134 19.51 -17.88 -15.33
N PHE A 135 18.96 -18.50 -14.28
CA PHE A 135 19.63 -19.63 -13.59
C PHE A 135 19.27 -20.98 -14.19
N GLY A 136 18.09 -21.12 -14.81
CA GLY A 136 17.68 -22.35 -15.49
C GLY A 136 18.36 -22.58 -16.84
N GLY A 137 18.91 -21.52 -17.46
CA GLY A 137 19.66 -21.60 -18.73
C GLY A 137 21.16 -21.90 -18.60
N GLY A 138 21.70 -21.87 -17.36
CA GLY A 138 23.16 -21.92 -17.13
C GLY A 138 23.82 -23.30 -16.98
N HIS A 139 23.08 -24.39 -17.02
CA HIS A 139 23.63 -25.77 -16.93
C HIS A 139 23.29 -26.60 -18.17
N GLY A 140 23.58 -26.06 -19.33
CA GLY A 140 23.60 -26.82 -20.62
C GLY A 140 24.91 -27.49 -20.82
N GLY A 141 25.22 -28.55 -20.05
CA GLY A 141 26.27 -29.50 -20.36
C GLY A 141 25.94 -30.29 -21.65
N ARG A 142 26.89 -30.35 -22.55
CA ARG A 142 26.94 -31.11 -23.78
C ARG A 142 26.44 -32.56 -23.57
N GLY A 143 25.28 -32.91 -24.07
CA GLY A 143 24.90 -34.32 -24.11
C GLY A 143 23.39 -34.57 -24.14
N GLY A 144 22.87 -35.03 -25.25
CA GLY A 144 21.60 -35.74 -25.30
C GLY A 144 20.41 -34.99 -25.85
N ARG A 145 19.93 -35.47 -26.95
CA ARG A 145 18.89 -34.96 -27.86
C ARG A 145 17.45 -35.20 -27.35
N ASP A 146 17.19 -35.22 -26.04
CA ASP A 146 15.83 -35.56 -25.55
C ASP A 146 15.51 -35.05 -24.13
N ASN A 147 15.97 -33.88 -23.79
CA ASN A 147 15.58 -33.32 -22.49
C ASN A 147 14.74 -32.05 -22.69
N ARG A 148 13.42 -32.23 -22.80
CA ARG A 148 12.41 -31.15 -22.66
C ARG A 148 12.44 -30.66 -21.22
N ASN A 149 13.44 -29.85 -20.90
CA ASN A 149 13.52 -29.22 -19.61
C ASN A 149 12.40 -28.16 -19.53
N PRO A 150 11.31 -28.34 -18.77
CA PRO A 150 10.16 -27.41 -18.76
C PRO A 150 10.46 -26.11 -18.03
N ILE A 151 11.60 -26.01 -17.34
CA ILE A 151 11.98 -24.86 -16.50
C ILE A 151 12.04 -23.54 -17.28
N PRO A 152 12.66 -23.44 -18.46
CA PRO A 152 12.66 -22.21 -19.25
C PRO A 152 11.26 -21.83 -19.74
N LEU A 153 10.44 -22.82 -20.09
CA LEU A 153 9.05 -22.56 -20.54
C LEU A 153 8.18 -22.03 -19.42
N ILE A 154 8.34 -22.54 -18.21
CA ILE A 154 7.67 -22.04 -16.99
C ILE A 154 8.14 -20.61 -16.69
N GLY A 155 9.43 -20.33 -16.83
CA GLY A 155 9.98 -18.98 -16.67
C GLY A 155 9.37 -17.97 -17.65
N ILE A 156 9.22 -18.34 -18.92
CA ILE A 156 8.57 -17.51 -19.95
C ILE A 156 7.09 -17.28 -19.63
N ALA A 157 6.35 -18.32 -19.26
CA ALA A 157 4.95 -18.21 -18.90
C ALA A 157 4.72 -17.26 -17.71
N LEU A 158 5.59 -17.32 -16.68
CA LEU A 158 5.55 -16.43 -15.53
C LEU A 158 5.90 -14.98 -15.88
N LEU A 159 6.84 -14.76 -16.80
CA LEU A 159 7.18 -13.43 -17.31
C LEU A 159 6.03 -12.79 -18.09
N ILE A 160 5.37 -13.57 -18.95
CA ILE A 160 4.21 -13.10 -19.73
C ILE A 160 3.07 -12.74 -18.77
N ALA A 161 2.76 -13.61 -17.81
CA ALA A 161 1.71 -13.35 -16.82
C ALA A 161 2.00 -12.08 -15.99
N GLY A 162 3.25 -11.90 -15.54
CA GLY A 162 3.69 -10.72 -14.82
C GLY A 162 3.69 -9.45 -15.69
N GLY A 163 4.13 -9.56 -16.96
CA GLY A 163 4.15 -8.45 -17.91
C GLY A 163 2.76 -7.91 -18.24
N VAL A 164 1.79 -8.80 -18.45
CA VAL A 164 0.38 -8.42 -18.68
C VAL A 164 -0.18 -7.67 -17.47
N GLY A 165 0.12 -8.12 -16.25
CA GLY A 165 -0.32 -7.45 -15.03
C GLY A 165 0.24 -6.03 -14.87
N VAL A 166 1.52 -5.82 -15.21
CA VAL A 166 2.14 -4.49 -15.21
C VAL A 166 1.52 -3.58 -16.28
N LEU A 167 1.21 -4.13 -17.46
CA LEU A 167 0.57 -3.38 -18.54
C LEU A 167 -0.85 -2.93 -18.14
N VAL A 168 -1.64 -3.82 -17.57
CA VAL A 168 -2.98 -3.51 -17.07
C VAL A 168 -2.92 -2.46 -15.96
N GLY A 169 -1.95 -2.56 -15.04
CA GLY A 169 -1.75 -1.55 -14.00
C GLY A 169 -1.42 -0.16 -14.54
N ARG A 170 -0.73 -0.05 -15.70
CA ARG A 170 -0.44 1.24 -16.36
C ARG A 170 -1.65 1.84 -17.10
N ILE A 171 -2.61 1.02 -17.53
CA ILE A 171 -3.81 1.49 -18.25
C ILE A 171 -4.85 2.04 -17.27
N ILE A 172 -4.79 1.61 -16.00
CA ILE A 172 -5.76 2.00 -14.95
C ILE A 172 -5.30 3.28 -14.19
N GLN A 173 -4.06 3.72 -14.37
CA GLN A 173 -3.55 5.02 -13.89
C GLN A 173 -3.87 6.15 -14.87
#